data_8fdf8389c7712b6ccbdc288c12003db9
#
_entry.id   8fdf8389c7712b6ccbdc288c12003db9
#
_cell.length_a   1.000
_cell.length_b   1.000
_cell.length_c   1.000
_cell.angle_alpha   90.00
_cell.angle_beta   90.00
_cell.angle_gamma   90.00
#
_symmetry.space_group_name_H-M   'P 1'
#
loop_
_entity.id
_entity.type
_entity.pdbx_description
1 polymer ?
#
loop_
_entity_poly.entity_id
_entity_poly.type
_entity_poly.pdbx_seq_one_letter_code
_entity_poly.pdbx_strand_id
1 'polypeptide(L)'
;MDIVTHAITGVLVSRAVPCGHKASVMAAGFIGALAPDLDLIARLWDPMAAIAVHRTATHSFLGGAVIAVVVAGLVWGIRRDSFFHLFGSAYLGLLSHIGSDLLTSFGTAILWPLTDRRFALAQHYIIDPIFTVLA
;
A
#
# COMPACT_ATOMS: atom_id res chain seq x y z
N MET A 1 5.80 4.88 -6.57
CA MET A 1 6.09 6.22 -6.01
C MET A 1 7.16 6.09 -4.92
N ASP A 2 7.54 7.21 -4.28
CA ASP A 2 8.46 7.15 -3.14
C ASP A 2 7.74 6.82 -1.81
N ILE A 3 8.50 6.33 -0.85
CA ILE A 3 7.98 5.84 0.44
C ILE A 3 7.30 6.95 1.28
N VAL A 4 7.74 8.21 1.11
CA VAL A 4 7.17 9.36 1.85
C VAL A 4 5.76 9.66 1.35
N THR A 5 5.58 9.69 0.03
CA THR A 5 4.25 9.87 -0.60
C THR A 5 3.29 8.77 -0.16
N HIS A 6 3.70 7.49 -0.18
CA HIS A 6 2.86 6.39 0.29
C HIS A 6 2.48 6.53 1.77
N ALA A 7 3.43 6.93 2.62
CA ALA A 7 3.18 7.14 4.04
C ALA A 7 2.15 8.24 4.29
N ILE A 8 2.30 9.41 3.64
CA ILE A 8 1.41 10.56 3.79
C ILE A 8 0.01 10.22 3.28
N THR A 9 -0.10 9.68 2.06
CA THR A 9 -1.40 9.33 1.48
C THR A 9 -2.11 8.26 2.29
N GLY A 10 -1.41 7.28 2.85
CA GLY A 10 -1.97 6.27 3.74
C GLY A 10 -2.62 6.86 4.99
N VAL A 11 -1.97 7.86 5.61
CA VAL A 11 -2.54 8.59 6.75
C VAL A 11 -3.74 9.43 6.32
N LEU A 12 -3.66 10.12 5.19
CA LEU A 12 -4.75 10.99 4.71
C LEU A 12 -6.00 10.20 4.37
N VAL A 13 -5.90 9.09 3.63
CA VAL A 13 -7.07 8.27 3.26
C VAL A 13 -7.69 7.57 4.46
N SER A 14 -6.94 7.33 5.55
CA SER A 14 -7.49 6.77 6.78
C SER A 14 -8.62 7.63 7.36
N ARG A 15 -8.60 8.94 7.12
CA ARG A 15 -9.63 9.88 7.58
C ARG A 15 -11.00 9.67 6.91
N ALA A 16 -11.05 8.96 5.79
CA ALA A 16 -12.31 8.58 5.14
C ALA A 16 -13.01 7.41 5.87
N VAL A 17 -12.32 6.72 6.78
CA VAL A 17 -12.91 5.63 7.60
C VAL A 17 -13.54 6.21 8.85
N PRO A 18 -14.67 5.66 9.34
CA PRO A 18 -15.20 6.02 10.65
C PRO A 18 -14.13 5.93 11.74
N CYS A 19 -14.09 6.91 12.62
CA CYS A 19 -13.02 7.06 13.62
C CYS A 19 -11.60 7.24 13.04
N GLY A 20 -11.47 7.70 11.80
CA GLY A 20 -10.18 7.91 11.12
C GLY A 20 -9.22 8.89 11.81
N HIS A 21 -9.70 9.69 12.79
CA HIS A 21 -8.89 10.55 13.64
C HIS A 21 -8.17 9.80 14.79
N LYS A 22 -8.57 8.55 15.07
CA LYS A 22 -7.89 7.73 16.09
C LYS A 22 -6.51 7.31 15.62
N ALA A 23 -5.52 7.41 16.52
CA ALA A 23 -4.12 7.06 16.22
C ALA A 23 -3.97 5.60 15.71
N SER A 24 -4.77 4.67 16.23
CA SER A 24 -4.77 3.26 15.79
C SER A 24 -5.25 3.10 14.35
N VAL A 25 -6.30 3.82 13.94
CA VAL A 25 -6.85 3.79 12.59
C VAL A 25 -5.88 4.45 11.62
N MET A 26 -5.30 5.61 11.99
CA MET A 26 -4.26 6.26 11.20
C MET A 26 -3.02 5.39 11.05
N ALA A 27 -2.59 4.71 12.14
CA ALA A 27 -1.46 3.77 12.09
C ALA A 27 -1.74 2.59 11.15
N ALA A 28 -2.97 2.04 11.17
CA ALA A 28 -3.36 0.98 10.25
C ALA A 28 -3.28 1.44 8.78
N GLY A 29 -3.74 2.65 8.46
CA GLY A 29 -3.64 3.23 7.11
C GLY A 29 -2.19 3.47 6.68
N PHE A 30 -1.38 4.02 7.58
CA PHE A 30 0.07 4.22 7.36
C PHE A 30 0.78 2.88 7.07
N ILE A 31 0.60 1.88 7.95
CA ILE A 31 1.23 0.57 7.78
C ILE A 31 0.72 -0.11 6.51
N GLY A 32 -0.59 -0.06 6.24
CA GLY A 32 -1.20 -0.61 5.04
C GLY A 32 -0.63 -0.01 3.76
N ALA A 33 -0.35 1.30 3.75
CA ALA A 33 0.26 1.97 2.61
C ALA A 33 1.74 1.60 2.39
N LEU A 34 2.47 1.19 3.42
CA LEU A 34 3.89 0.82 3.30
C LEU A 34 4.11 -0.69 3.15
N ALA A 35 3.14 -1.50 3.58
CA ALA A 35 3.28 -2.95 3.62
C ALA A 35 3.58 -3.62 2.28
N PRO A 36 3.03 -3.18 1.11
CA PRO A 36 3.37 -3.78 -0.18
C PRO A 36 4.87 -3.72 -0.50
N ASP A 37 5.54 -2.62 -0.16
CA ASP A 37 6.96 -2.41 -0.45
C ASP A 37 7.90 -3.26 0.44
N LEU A 38 7.38 -3.96 1.45
CA LEU A 38 8.17 -4.91 2.22
C LEU A 38 8.68 -6.08 1.38
N ASP A 39 8.09 -6.35 0.23
CA ASP A 39 8.58 -7.35 -0.72
C ASP A 39 9.98 -6.99 -1.26
N LEU A 40 10.36 -5.70 -1.23
CA LEU A 40 11.71 -5.23 -1.58
C LEU A 40 12.79 -5.73 -0.62
N ILE A 41 12.43 -6.21 0.57
CA ILE A 41 13.39 -6.82 1.50
C ILE A 41 14.02 -8.06 0.84
N ALA A 42 13.30 -8.77 -0.04
CA ALA A 42 13.84 -9.90 -0.80
C ALA A 42 15.08 -9.55 -1.65
N ARG A 43 15.30 -8.25 -1.97
CA ARG A 43 16.52 -7.77 -2.65
C ARG A 43 17.81 -8.06 -1.88
N LEU A 44 17.72 -8.26 -0.58
CA LEU A 44 18.89 -8.58 0.25
C LEU A 44 19.42 -10.00 -0.04
N TRP A 45 18.58 -10.90 -0.58
CA TRP A 45 18.95 -12.28 -0.90
C TRP A 45 19.05 -12.52 -2.40
N ASP A 46 18.10 -12.04 -3.19
CA ASP A 46 18.08 -12.16 -4.65
C ASP A 46 17.52 -10.89 -5.29
N PRO A 47 18.38 -9.95 -5.70
CA PRO A 47 17.94 -8.71 -6.32
C PRO A 47 17.15 -8.90 -7.62
N MET A 48 17.47 -9.91 -8.42
CA MET A 48 16.81 -10.14 -9.71
C MET A 48 15.41 -10.74 -9.51
N ALA A 49 15.30 -11.76 -8.66
CA ALA A 49 14.01 -12.33 -8.31
C ALA A 49 13.10 -11.30 -7.64
N ALA A 50 13.65 -10.48 -6.73
CA ALA A 50 12.89 -9.43 -6.06
C ALA A 50 12.29 -8.43 -7.06
N ILE A 51 13.06 -7.97 -8.06
CA ILE A 51 12.56 -7.06 -9.10
C ILE A 51 11.48 -7.74 -9.95
N ALA A 52 11.64 -9.03 -10.26
CA ALA A 52 10.68 -9.78 -11.07
C ALA A 52 9.32 -9.93 -10.38
N VAL A 53 9.29 -10.15 -9.06
CA VAL A 53 8.05 -10.35 -8.28
C VAL A 53 7.49 -9.07 -7.69
N HIS A 54 8.30 -8.00 -7.59
CA HIS A 54 7.84 -6.71 -7.11
C HIS A 54 6.67 -6.19 -7.96
N ARG A 55 5.69 -5.59 -7.30
CA ARG A 55 4.43 -5.12 -7.91
C ARG A 55 3.57 -6.22 -8.55
N THR A 56 3.61 -7.42 -7.99
CA THR A 56 2.69 -8.52 -8.34
C THR A 56 1.73 -8.82 -7.18
N ALA A 57 1.94 -9.89 -6.44
CA ALA A 57 1.00 -10.36 -5.41
C ALA A 57 0.71 -9.30 -4.34
N THR A 58 1.73 -8.64 -3.79
CA THR A 58 1.61 -7.62 -2.73
C THR A 58 0.91 -6.35 -3.20
N HIS A 59 0.99 -6.05 -4.50
CA HIS A 59 0.41 -4.87 -5.14
C HIS A 59 -0.87 -5.20 -5.95
N SER A 60 -1.53 -6.32 -5.66
CA SER A 60 -2.82 -6.69 -6.24
C SER A 60 -3.96 -6.39 -5.27
N PHE A 61 -5.17 -6.25 -5.79
CA PHE A 61 -6.35 -6.06 -4.94
C PHE A 61 -6.55 -7.22 -3.96
N LEU A 62 -6.36 -8.45 -4.40
CA LEU A 62 -6.56 -9.62 -3.56
C LEU A 62 -5.42 -9.79 -2.54
N GLY A 63 -4.17 -9.71 -2.97
CA GLY A 63 -3.03 -9.77 -2.07
C GLY A 63 -3.04 -8.62 -1.06
N GLY A 64 -3.45 -7.44 -1.50
CA GLY A 64 -3.66 -6.28 -0.65
C GLY A 64 -4.73 -6.50 0.42
N ALA A 65 -5.83 -7.16 0.09
CA ALA A 65 -6.86 -7.50 1.08
C ALA A 65 -6.30 -8.43 2.17
N VAL A 66 -5.47 -9.42 1.79
CA VAL A 66 -4.80 -10.30 2.75
C VAL A 66 -3.84 -9.52 3.65
N ILE A 67 -3.03 -8.63 3.06
CA ILE A 67 -2.12 -7.75 3.84
C ILE A 67 -2.93 -6.88 4.80
N ALA A 68 -4.04 -6.28 4.36
CA ALA A 68 -4.88 -5.43 5.20
C ALA A 68 -5.50 -6.21 6.38
N VAL A 69 -5.87 -7.48 6.20
CA VAL A 69 -6.33 -8.36 7.29
C VAL A 69 -5.22 -8.57 8.31
N VAL A 70 -3.99 -8.84 7.86
CA VAL A 70 -2.83 -9.02 8.74
C VAL A 70 -2.53 -7.75 9.53
N VAL A 71 -2.46 -6.61 8.85
CA VAL A 71 -2.21 -5.29 9.49
C VAL A 71 -3.30 -4.98 10.51
N ALA A 72 -4.58 -5.15 10.14
CA ALA A 72 -5.70 -4.92 11.04
C ALA A 72 -5.63 -5.85 12.26
N GLY A 73 -5.29 -7.12 12.07
CA GLY A 73 -5.14 -8.10 13.15
C GLY A 73 -4.03 -7.72 14.14
N LEU A 74 -2.87 -7.29 13.63
CA LEU A 74 -1.75 -6.84 14.45
C LEU A 74 -2.11 -5.59 15.28
N VAL A 75 -2.69 -4.57 14.65
CA VAL A 75 -3.11 -3.35 15.36
C VAL A 75 -4.23 -3.65 16.34
N TRP A 76 -5.19 -4.48 15.96
CA TRP A 76 -6.30 -4.91 16.84
C TRP A 76 -5.78 -5.66 18.07
N GLY A 77 -4.79 -6.54 17.91
CA GLY A 77 -4.16 -7.26 19.02
C GLY A 77 -3.61 -6.33 20.10
N ILE A 78 -3.10 -5.15 19.69
CA ILE A 78 -2.48 -4.17 20.59
C ILE A 78 -3.51 -3.17 21.14
N ARG A 79 -4.39 -2.65 20.29
CA ARG A 79 -5.24 -1.47 20.61
C ARG A 79 -6.69 -1.82 20.91
N ARG A 80 -7.17 -3.01 20.52
CA ARG A 80 -8.54 -3.49 20.72
C ARG A 80 -9.64 -2.56 20.17
N ASP A 81 -9.30 -1.73 19.17
CA ASP A 81 -10.27 -0.95 18.42
C ASP A 81 -11.08 -1.82 17.46
N SER A 82 -12.10 -1.25 16.80
CA SER A 82 -12.91 -2.00 15.83
C SER A 82 -12.06 -2.57 14.69
N PHE A 83 -12.04 -3.90 14.56
CA PHE A 83 -11.29 -4.59 13.49
C PHE A 83 -11.69 -4.09 12.09
N PHE A 84 -12.99 -3.85 11.86
CA PHE A 84 -13.46 -3.39 10.55
C PHE A 84 -12.97 -1.99 10.20
N HIS A 85 -12.86 -1.09 11.19
CA HIS A 85 -12.28 0.25 10.95
C HIS A 85 -10.77 0.15 10.66
N LEU A 86 -10.05 -0.71 11.39
CA LEU A 86 -8.63 -0.95 11.15
C LEU A 86 -8.38 -1.58 9.79
N PHE A 87 -9.18 -2.59 9.42
CA PHE A 87 -9.12 -3.23 8.10
C PHE A 87 -9.42 -2.23 6.98
N GLY A 88 -10.51 -1.47 7.10
CA GLY A 88 -10.89 -0.46 6.10
C GLY A 88 -9.78 0.57 5.90
N SER A 89 -9.18 1.05 7.00
CA SER A 89 -8.07 2.00 6.94
C SER A 89 -6.82 1.41 6.30
N ALA A 90 -6.41 0.20 6.72
CA ALA A 90 -5.25 -0.48 6.14
C ALA A 90 -5.44 -0.75 4.65
N TYR A 91 -6.66 -1.19 4.25
CA TYR A 91 -6.95 -1.48 2.85
C TYR A 91 -7.00 -0.21 2.00
N LEU A 92 -7.61 0.89 2.50
CA LEU A 92 -7.56 2.19 1.80
C LEU A 92 -6.14 2.72 1.67
N GLY A 93 -5.31 2.58 2.70
CA GLY A 93 -3.89 2.91 2.63
C GLY A 93 -3.19 2.14 1.53
N LEU A 94 -3.42 0.83 1.45
CA LEU A 94 -2.88 -0.03 0.41
C LEU A 94 -3.42 0.33 -0.98
N LEU A 95 -4.70 0.63 -1.11
CA LEU A 95 -5.28 1.07 -2.40
C LEU A 95 -4.68 2.40 -2.85
N SER A 96 -4.39 3.34 -1.92
CA SER A 96 -3.70 4.59 -2.25
C SER A 96 -2.26 4.34 -2.73
N HIS A 97 -1.55 3.36 -2.14
CA HIS A 97 -0.26 2.90 -2.60
C HIS A 97 -0.32 2.38 -4.04
N ILE A 98 -1.20 1.41 -4.31
CA ILE A 98 -1.38 0.84 -5.66
C ILE A 98 -1.76 1.94 -6.66
N GLY A 99 -2.68 2.84 -6.28
CA GLY A 99 -3.10 3.96 -7.13
C GLY A 99 -1.94 4.88 -7.50
N SER A 100 -1.10 5.23 -6.54
CA SER A 100 0.10 6.04 -6.76
C SER A 100 1.11 5.32 -7.66
N ASP A 101 1.25 4.01 -7.49
CA ASP A 101 2.15 3.19 -8.31
C ASP A 101 1.66 3.01 -9.75
N LEU A 102 0.36 3.00 -9.98
CA LEU A 102 -0.22 3.00 -11.34
C LEU A 102 0.13 4.27 -12.12
N LEU A 103 0.35 5.40 -11.45
CA LEU A 103 0.76 6.66 -12.10
C LEU A 103 2.19 6.58 -12.63
N THR A 104 3.01 5.64 -12.16
CA THR A 104 4.38 5.45 -12.63
C THR A 104 4.45 4.57 -13.89
N SER A 105 5.58 4.62 -14.60
CA SER A 105 5.80 3.86 -15.83
C SER A 105 6.18 2.39 -15.61
N PHE A 106 6.45 1.95 -14.37
CA PHE A 106 6.93 0.60 -14.10
C PHE A 106 5.86 -0.49 -14.30
N GLY A 107 4.58 -0.14 -14.03
CA GLY A 107 3.45 -1.04 -14.13
C GLY A 107 3.25 -1.95 -12.90
N THR A 108 1.99 -2.25 -12.62
CA THR A 108 1.54 -3.01 -11.45
C THR A 108 0.51 -4.05 -11.85
N ALA A 109 0.67 -5.29 -11.39
CA ALA A 109 -0.24 -6.42 -11.70
C ALA A 109 -1.44 -6.43 -10.72
N ILE A 110 -2.29 -5.41 -10.81
CA ILE A 110 -3.40 -5.17 -9.85
C ILE A 110 -4.43 -6.29 -9.79
N LEU A 111 -4.55 -7.09 -10.86
CA LEU A 111 -5.51 -8.19 -10.95
C LEU A 111 -4.90 -9.57 -10.66
N TRP A 112 -3.65 -9.63 -10.19
CA TRP A 112 -3.05 -10.91 -9.79
C TRP A 112 -3.93 -11.57 -8.69
N PRO A 113 -4.14 -12.89 -8.68
CA PRO A 113 -3.60 -13.95 -9.54
C PRO A 113 -4.43 -14.24 -10.82
N LEU A 114 -5.46 -13.46 -11.12
CA LEU A 114 -6.31 -13.70 -12.30
C LEU A 114 -5.54 -13.47 -13.61
N THR A 115 -4.61 -12.54 -13.60
CA THR A 115 -3.72 -12.23 -14.74
C THR A 115 -2.45 -11.56 -14.26
N ASP A 116 -1.33 -11.83 -14.95
CA ASP A 116 -0.03 -11.19 -14.72
C ASP A 116 0.15 -9.88 -15.49
N ARG A 117 -0.91 -9.41 -16.17
CA ARG A 117 -0.87 -8.17 -16.95
C ARG A 117 -0.58 -6.98 -16.03
N ARG A 118 0.45 -6.22 -16.37
CA ARG A 118 0.83 -5.00 -15.66
C ARG A 118 0.14 -3.79 -16.27
N PHE A 119 -0.43 -2.95 -15.42
CA PHE A 119 -1.09 -1.70 -15.78
C PHE A 119 -0.22 -0.53 -15.36
N ALA A 120 -0.09 0.49 -16.21
CA ALA A 120 0.62 1.74 -15.92
C ALA A 120 -0.04 2.89 -16.67
N LEU A 121 -0.18 4.04 -16.01
CA LEU A 121 -0.65 5.29 -16.61
C LEU A 121 0.52 6.16 -17.09
N ALA A 122 1.73 5.89 -16.58
CA ALA A 122 2.98 6.53 -16.98
C ALA A 122 2.94 8.09 -16.98
N GLN A 123 2.25 8.67 -15.98
CA GLN A 123 2.08 10.14 -15.85
C GLN A 123 3.17 10.78 -15.00
N HIS A 124 3.80 10.02 -14.08
CA HIS A 124 4.78 10.51 -13.13
C HIS A 124 6.04 9.67 -13.10
N TYR A 125 7.15 10.27 -12.68
CA TYR A 125 8.37 9.55 -12.35
C TYR A 125 8.21 8.77 -11.05
N ILE A 126 9.07 7.76 -10.83
CA ILE A 126 9.05 6.95 -9.60
C ILE A 126 9.35 7.82 -8.37
N ILE A 127 10.22 8.82 -8.53
CA ILE A 127 10.49 9.86 -7.54
C ILE A 127 10.10 11.19 -8.18
N ASP A 128 9.01 11.78 -7.72
CA ASP A 128 8.53 13.08 -8.18
C ASP A 128 8.46 14.04 -7.00
N PRO A 129 9.45 14.94 -6.83
CA PRO A 129 9.50 15.86 -5.70
C PRO A 129 8.30 16.80 -5.63
N ILE A 130 7.74 17.18 -6.79
CA ILE A 130 6.59 18.09 -6.85
C ILE A 130 5.35 17.36 -6.31
N PHE A 131 5.12 16.14 -6.74
CA PHE A 131 4.00 15.35 -6.26
C PHE A 131 4.13 15.03 -4.75
N THR A 132 5.34 14.72 -4.28
CA THR A 132 5.60 14.45 -2.86
C THR A 132 5.33 15.67 -1.97
N VAL A 133 5.62 16.88 -2.46
CA VAL A 133 5.36 18.14 -1.71
C VAL A 133 3.86 18.49 -1.70
N LEU A 134 3.11 18.10 -2.75
CA LEU A 134 1.69 18.44 -2.87
C LEU A 134 0.76 17.39 -2.27
N ALA A 135 1.25 16.16 -1.97
CA ALA A 135 0.48 15.09 -1.35
C ALA A 135 0.32 15.30 0.16
#